data_7a641441de8c44230dccdbb2ff18095c
#
_entry.id   7a641441de8c44230dccdbb2ff18095c
#
_cell.length_a   1.000
_cell.length_b   1.000
_cell.length_c   1.000
_cell.angle_alpha   90.00
_cell.angle_beta   90.00
_cell.angle_gamma   90.00
#
_symmetry.space_group_name_H-M   'P 1'
#
loop_
_entity.id
_entity.type
_entity.pdbx_description
1 polymer ?
#
loop_
_entity_poly.entity_id
_entity_poly.type
_entity_poly.pdbx_seq_one_letter_code
_entity_poly.pdbx_strand_id
1 'polypeptide(L)' 'MEISKLAKVLVVLGCPAEKSADMAAQLDKRAKQLAAEKGRDYDEALQHLIALMRRGWSAKEKGF' A
#
# COMPACT_ATOMS: atom_id res chain seq x y z
N MET A 1 -2.78 -9.89 -4.31
CA MET A 1 -1.80 -9.39 -5.30
C MET A 1 -0.41 -9.86 -4.92
N GLU A 2 0.38 -10.24 -5.90
CA GLU A 2 1.76 -10.64 -5.63
C GLU A 2 2.58 -9.47 -5.12
N ILE A 3 3.50 -9.75 -4.19
CA ILE A 3 4.31 -8.70 -3.60
C ILE A 3 5.14 -7.96 -4.65
N SER A 4 5.66 -8.67 -5.64
CA SER A 4 6.43 -8.03 -6.70
C SER A 4 5.60 -7.04 -7.52
N LYS A 5 4.37 -7.39 -7.82
CA LYS A 5 3.45 -6.48 -8.53
C LYS A 5 3.07 -5.30 -7.66
N LEU A 6 2.82 -5.56 -6.39
CA LEU A 6 2.47 -4.51 -5.45
C LEU A 6 3.64 -3.54 -5.28
N ALA A 7 4.86 -4.05 -5.22
CA ALA A 7 6.05 -3.19 -5.15
C ALA A 7 6.15 -2.25 -6.35
N LYS A 8 5.86 -2.76 -7.55
CA LYS A 8 5.87 -1.92 -8.75
C LYS A 8 4.83 -0.82 -8.69
N VAL A 9 3.63 -1.14 -8.20
CA VAL A 9 2.58 -0.15 -8.01
C VAL A 9 3.05 0.93 -7.04
N LEU A 10 3.68 0.54 -5.95
CA LEU A 10 4.17 1.50 -4.97
C LEU A 10 5.23 2.43 -5.56
N VAL A 11 6.12 1.90 -6.39
CA VAL A 11 7.12 2.73 -7.05
C VAL A 11 6.46 3.77 -7.94
N VAL A 12 5.45 3.38 -8.69
CA VAL A 12 4.69 4.31 -9.54
C VAL A 12 4.04 5.40 -8.70
N LEU A 13 3.61 5.07 -7.49
CA LEU A 13 2.95 6.03 -6.60
C LEU A 13 3.92 6.95 -5.86
N GLY A 14 5.22 6.71 -5.99
CA GLY A 14 6.22 7.58 -5.38
C GLY A 14 7.09 6.92 -4.31
N CYS A 15 6.93 5.64 -4.06
CA CYS A 15 7.75 4.93 -3.09
C CYS A 15 9.15 4.67 -3.66
N PRO A 16 10.23 4.85 -2.86
CA PRO A 16 11.56 4.48 -3.31
C PRO A 16 11.63 3.01 -3.69
N ALA A 17 12.25 2.72 -4.82
CA ALA A 17 12.32 1.34 -5.33
C ALA A 17 12.99 0.39 -4.33
N GLU A 18 14.01 0.85 -3.65
CA GLU A 18 14.74 0.05 -2.68
C GLU A 18 13.93 -0.33 -1.45
N LYS A 19 12.87 0.43 -1.15
CA LYS A 19 11.99 0.16 -0.01
C LYS A 19 10.65 -0.42 -0.42
N SER A 20 10.37 -0.46 -1.73
CA SER A 20 9.07 -0.88 -2.22
C SER A 20 8.73 -2.32 -1.86
N ALA A 21 9.73 -3.21 -1.87
CA ALA A 21 9.50 -4.61 -1.52
C ALA A 21 9.07 -4.77 -0.06
N ASP A 22 9.75 -4.07 0.86
CA ASP A 22 9.40 -4.11 2.27
C ASP A 22 8.02 -3.53 2.52
N MET A 23 7.73 -2.39 1.91
CA MET A 23 6.42 -1.77 2.04
C MET A 23 5.32 -2.63 1.46
N ALA A 24 5.59 -3.27 0.32
CA ALA A 24 4.63 -4.17 -0.30
C ALA A 24 4.32 -5.36 0.61
N ALA A 25 5.33 -5.92 1.25
CA ALA A 25 5.13 -7.02 2.18
C ALA A 25 4.29 -6.59 3.38
N GLN A 26 4.55 -5.41 3.93
CA GLN A 26 3.79 -4.88 5.04
C GLN A 26 2.35 -4.58 4.66
N LEU A 27 2.14 -4.00 3.48
CA LEU A 27 0.79 -3.73 2.97
C LEU A 27 0.00 -5.01 2.75
N ASP A 28 0.63 -6.02 2.20
CA ASP A 28 0.00 -7.31 1.97
C ASP A 28 -0.48 -7.90 3.30
N LYS A 29 0.40 -7.91 4.28
CA LYS A 29 0.08 -8.44 5.61
C LYS A 29 -1.08 -7.65 6.25
N ARG A 30 -1.02 -6.34 6.17
CA ARG A 30 -2.05 -5.48 6.76
C ARG A 30 -3.39 -5.64 6.03
N ALA A 31 -3.36 -5.74 4.71
CA ALA A 31 -4.58 -5.95 3.94
C ALA A 31 -5.25 -7.27 4.30
N LYS A 32 -4.47 -8.33 4.47
CA LYS A 32 -4.99 -9.63 4.90
C LYS A 32 -5.62 -9.53 6.29
N GLN A 33 -4.98 -8.81 7.17
CA GLN A 33 -5.47 -8.61 8.53
C GLN A 33 -6.79 -7.83 8.53
N LEU A 34 -6.86 -6.74 7.78
CA LEU A 34 -8.08 -5.94 7.67
C LEU A 34 -9.21 -6.73 7.04
N ALA A 35 -8.90 -7.51 6.01
CA ALA A 35 -9.90 -8.34 5.35
C ALA A 35 -10.50 -9.34 6.34
N ALA A 36 -9.68 -9.97 7.16
CA ALA A 36 -10.13 -10.91 8.17
C ALA A 36 -10.95 -10.25 9.26
N GLU A 37 -10.50 -9.10 9.75
CA GLU A 37 -11.16 -8.40 10.85
C GLU A 37 -12.51 -7.81 10.45
N LYS A 38 -12.61 -7.26 9.24
CA LYS A 38 -13.79 -6.53 8.82
C LYS A 38 -14.64 -7.27 7.80
N GLY A 39 -14.29 -8.50 7.49
CA GLY A 39 -15.04 -9.28 6.51
C GLY A 39 -15.03 -8.69 5.12
N ARG A 40 -13.97 -7.99 4.76
CA ARG A 40 -13.81 -7.38 3.44
C ARG A 40 -12.91 -8.23 2.55
N ASP A 41 -13.01 -7.99 1.23
CA ASP A 41 -12.07 -8.59 0.30
C ASP A 41 -10.68 -8.04 0.51
N TYR A 42 -9.69 -8.90 0.29
CA TYR A 42 -8.29 -8.50 0.33
C TYR A 42 -8.01 -7.31 -0.60
N ASP A 43 -8.52 -7.38 -1.84
CA ASP A 43 -8.30 -6.31 -2.81
C ASP A 43 -8.88 -4.97 -2.35
N GLU A 44 -10.06 -4.98 -1.76
CA GLU A 44 -10.66 -3.77 -1.22
C GLU A 44 -9.82 -3.19 -0.09
N ALA A 45 -9.39 -4.05 0.83
CA ALA A 45 -8.55 -3.62 1.93
C ALA A 45 -7.23 -3.03 1.44
N LEU A 46 -6.63 -3.68 0.44
CA LEU A 46 -5.38 -3.23 -0.15
C LEU A 46 -5.54 -1.87 -0.82
N GLN A 47 -6.59 -1.69 -1.60
CA GLN A 47 -6.88 -0.41 -2.26
C GLN A 47 -7.09 0.71 -1.25
N HIS A 48 -7.77 0.41 -0.17
CA HIS A 48 -7.99 1.39 0.89
C HIS A 48 -6.67 1.84 1.51
N LEU A 49 -5.78 0.90 1.81
CA LEU A 49 -4.48 1.21 2.38
C LEU A 49 -3.63 2.02 1.41
N ILE A 50 -3.65 1.67 0.13
CA ILE A 50 -2.90 2.41 -0.90
C ILE A 50 -3.43 3.84 -1.00
N ALA A 51 -4.73 4.01 -0.97
CA ALA A 51 -5.35 5.34 -1.03
C ALA A 51 -4.91 6.22 0.14
N LEU A 52 -4.85 5.64 1.34
CA LEU A 52 -4.38 6.37 2.52
C LEU A 52 -2.92 6.77 2.39
N MET A 53 -2.09 5.88 1.87
CA MET A 53 -0.67 6.18 1.66
C MET A 53 -0.48 7.28 0.63
N ARG A 54 -1.23 7.25 -0.46
CA ARG A 54 -1.17 8.28 -1.48
C ARG A 54 -1.49 9.65 -0.89
N ARG A 55 -2.48 9.74 -0.03
CA ARG A 55 -2.83 10.98 0.64
C ARG A 55 -1.67 11.49 1.49
N GLY A 56 -1.04 10.59 2.24
CA GLY A 56 0.10 10.95 3.06
C GLY A 56 1.26 11.48 2.23
N TRP A 57 1.57 10.81 1.12
CA TRP A 57 2.64 11.25 0.24
C TRP A 57 2.33 12.59 -0.42
N SER A 58 1.10 12.78 -0.88
CA SER A 58 0.70 14.05 -1.48
C SER A 58 0.82 15.21 -0.49
N ALA A 59 0.40 14.99 0.74
CA ALA A 59 0.52 16.00 1.79
C ALA A 59 1.99 16.36 2.03
N LYS A 60 2.85 15.36 2.04
CA LYS A 60 4.28 15.55 2.22
C LYS A 60 4.88 16.38 1.09
N GLU A 61 4.50 16.08 -0.15
CA GLU A 61 4.99 16.81 -1.32
C GLU A 61 4.55 18.26 -1.32
N LYS A 62 3.44 18.57 -0.70
CA LYS A 62 2.93 19.94 -0.63
C LYS A 62 3.54 20.75 0.51
N GLY A 63 4.55 20.24 1.14
CA GLY A 63 5.34 21.04 2.05
C GLY A 63 4.84 21.12 3.48
N PHE A 64 4.28 20.08 3.92
CA PHE A 64 3.95 19.99 5.34
C PHE A 64 5.17 19.88 6.19
#